data_91000db098ff30542d664b22f46c11a8
#
_entry.id   91000db098ff30542d664b22f46c11a8
#
_cell.length_a   1.000
_cell.length_b   1.000
_cell.length_c   1.000
_cell.angle_alpha   90.00
_cell.angle_beta   90.00
_cell.angle_gamma   90.00
#
_symmetry.space_group_name_H-M   'P 1'
#
loop_
_entity.id
_entity.type
_entity.pdbx_description
1 polymer ?
#
loop_
_entity_poly.entity_id
_entity_poly.type
_entity_poly.pdbx_seq_one_letter_code
_entity_poly.pdbx_strand_id
1 'polypeptide(L)'
;MRAYLQTILIRSIGLPLLYLSSMGLGLGSLVDSGAGGVDGVSYLVFVGPGLLVSSIVMEATGEFTFPVMSGFKWQKHYFAAAASPLTPAQIALGEVAAVGLRFIAETVIFWLALLLFGAVVSPASWLVVLIAPLAALAFGAPLLAFAATQTDEGTQFSFIQRFIVMPMFLFAGTFFPLTAMPWYLQWVGWVSPMWHGTQLARVVCYGMANPWWLTVVHLAVLVGCTAGGVWAAIRVFTRRLRR
;
A
#
# COMPACT_ATOMS: atom_id res chain seq x y z
N MET A 1 2.75 -5.44 -25.34
CA MET A 1 3.71 -5.19 -24.24
C MET A 1 4.03 -3.71 -24.04
N ARG A 2 4.44 -2.92 -25.06
CA ARG A 2 4.78 -1.50 -24.89
C ARG A 2 3.64 -0.63 -24.31
N ALA A 3 2.40 -0.76 -24.79
CA ALA A 3 1.26 0.00 -24.28
C ALA A 3 0.94 -0.33 -22.80
N TYR A 4 1.12 -1.57 -22.38
CA TYR A 4 0.91 -1.98 -20.98
C TYR A 4 1.97 -1.39 -20.04
N LEU A 5 3.24 -1.38 -20.46
CA LEU A 5 4.33 -0.74 -19.72
C LEU A 5 4.12 0.78 -19.60
N GLN A 6 3.67 1.45 -20.67
CA GLN A 6 3.37 2.88 -20.63
C GLN A 6 2.23 3.19 -19.65
N THR A 7 1.17 2.37 -19.62
CA THR A 7 0.05 2.56 -18.68
C THR A 7 0.50 2.37 -17.22
N ILE A 8 1.32 1.35 -16.94
CA ILE A 8 1.90 1.15 -15.61
C ILE A 8 2.78 2.35 -15.23
N LEU A 9 3.71 2.75 -16.09
CA LEU A 9 4.61 3.88 -15.80
C LEU A 9 3.84 5.19 -15.55
N ILE A 10 2.83 5.50 -16.36
CA ILE A 10 2.01 6.70 -16.18
C ILE A 10 1.21 6.66 -14.87
N ARG A 11 0.62 5.51 -14.53
CA ARG A 11 -0.13 5.34 -13.28
C ARG A 11 0.76 5.35 -12.05
N SER A 12 1.85 4.60 -12.08
CA SER A 12 2.74 4.44 -10.93
C SER A 12 3.63 5.66 -10.68
N ILE A 13 3.85 6.51 -11.70
CA ILE A 13 4.71 7.70 -11.58
C ILE A 13 3.88 8.99 -11.65
N GLY A 14 2.92 9.07 -12.55
CA GLY A 14 2.23 10.31 -12.86
C GLY A 14 1.42 10.86 -11.69
N LEU A 15 0.52 10.07 -11.11
CA LEU A 15 -0.30 10.50 -9.97
C LEU A 15 0.55 10.82 -8.73
N PRO A 16 1.47 9.97 -8.30
CA PRO A 16 2.35 10.27 -7.18
C PRO A 16 3.18 11.55 -7.37
N LEU A 17 3.73 11.78 -8.55
CA LEU A 17 4.48 13.01 -8.84
C LEU A 17 3.59 14.25 -8.83
N LEU A 18 2.37 14.15 -9.34
CA LEU A 18 1.39 15.24 -9.26
C LEU A 18 1.02 15.55 -7.78
N TYR A 19 0.79 14.54 -6.96
CA TYR A 19 0.56 14.73 -5.53
C TYR A 19 1.79 15.33 -4.83
N LEU A 20 2.97 14.82 -5.13
CA LEU A 20 4.21 15.30 -4.52
C LEU A 20 4.51 16.75 -4.91
N SER A 21 4.30 17.12 -6.19
CA SER A 21 4.50 18.50 -6.64
C SER A 21 3.42 19.45 -6.11
N SER A 22 2.13 19.07 -6.16
CA SER A 22 1.04 19.94 -5.70
C SER A 22 1.01 20.08 -4.18
N MET A 23 1.14 18.99 -3.44
CA MET A 23 1.11 19.01 -1.98
C MET A 23 2.47 19.40 -1.39
N GLY A 24 3.58 18.88 -1.93
CA GLY A 24 4.91 19.17 -1.41
C GLY A 24 5.37 20.59 -1.74
N LEU A 25 5.28 21.02 -3.00
CA LEU A 25 5.71 22.37 -3.41
C LEU A 25 4.61 23.41 -3.23
N GLY A 26 3.35 23.08 -3.55
CA GLY A 26 2.23 24.02 -3.45
C GLY A 26 1.82 24.25 -2.00
N LEU A 27 1.20 23.26 -1.37
CA LEU A 27 0.75 23.37 0.03
C LEU A 27 1.94 23.47 1.00
N GLY A 28 3.07 22.81 0.67
CA GLY A 28 4.28 22.83 1.47
C GLY A 28 4.80 24.26 1.72
N SER A 29 4.82 25.10 0.69
CA SER A 29 5.25 26.49 0.84
C SER A 29 4.39 27.29 1.84
N LEU A 30 3.10 27.01 1.92
CA LEU A 30 2.17 27.65 2.86
C LEU A 30 2.35 27.09 4.28
N VAL A 31 2.50 25.79 4.42
CA VAL A 31 2.70 25.14 5.73
C VAL A 31 4.04 25.53 6.34
N ASP A 32 5.09 25.49 5.53
CA ASP A 32 6.46 25.81 5.99
C ASP A 32 6.60 27.29 6.36
N SER A 33 5.96 28.21 5.61
CA SER A 33 5.96 29.64 5.92
C SER A 33 5.07 30.00 7.11
N GLY A 34 3.98 29.27 7.36
CA GLY A 34 3.02 29.57 8.43
C GLY A 34 3.35 28.86 9.74
N ALA A 35 3.60 27.54 9.71
CA ALA A 35 3.80 26.73 10.90
C ALA A 35 5.26 26.28 11.12
N GLY A 36 6.18 26.62 10.23
CA GLY A 36 7.58 26.17 10.32
C GLY A 36 7.79 24.68 10.02
N GLY A 37 6.85 24.07 9.29
CA GLY A 37 6.88 22.65 8.94
C GLY A 37 6.04 21.77 9.86
N VAL A 38 6.20 20.45 9.71
CA VAL A 38 5.50 19.41 10.48
C VAL A 38 6.54 18.44 11.06
N ASP A 39 6.41 18.06 12.33
CA ASP A 39 7.37 17.19 13.04
C ASP A 39 8.84 17.68 12.98
N GLY A 40 9.05 19.01 12.86
CA GLY A 40 10.39 19.60 12.79
C GLY A 40 11.08 19.49 11.42
N VAL A 41 10.39 19.05 10.38
CA VAL A 41 10.87 18.97 9.00
C VAL A 41 9.96 19.74 8.05
N SER A 42 10.43 20.03 6.83
CA SER A 42 9.56 20.63 5.81
C SER A 42 8.39 19.72 5.49
N TYR A 43 7.27 20.31 5.09
CA TYR A 43 6.06 19.54 4.76
C TYR A 43 6.29 18.51 3.65
N LEU A 44 7.15 18.81 2.68
CA LEU A 44 7.55 17.87 1.63
C LEU A 44 8.22 16.61 2.19
N VAL A 45 9.13 16.76 3.15
CA VAL A 45 9.83 15.65 3.82
C VAL A 45 8.87 14.83 4.68
N PHE A 46 7.90 15.49 5.32
CA PHE A 46 6.88 14.82 6.11
C PHE A 46 5.88 14.03 5.25
N VAL A 47 5.35 14.64 4.17
CA VAL A 47 4.28 14.05 3.36
C VAL A 47 4.79 13.01 2.36
N GLY A 48 6.02 13.17 1.87
CA GLY A 48 6.61 12.31 0.83
C GLY A 48 6.58 10.81 1.16
N PRO A 49 7.14 10.35 2.28
CA PRO A 49 7.09 8.95 2.70
C PRO A 49 5.66 8.43 2.91
N GLY A 50 4.77 9.28 3.42
CA GLY A 50 3.35 8.97 3.56
C GLY A 50 2.66 8.73 2.22
N LEU A 51 2.87 9.61 1.25
CA LEU A 51 2.33 9.47 -0.11
C LEU A 51 2.86 8.22 -0.81
N LEU A 52 4.14 7.91 -0.64
CA LEU A 52 4.74 6.70 -1.20
C LEU A 52 4.01 5.46 -0.69
N VAL A 53 3.93 5.28 0.63
CA VAL A 53 3.25 4.10 1.22
C VAL A 53 1.79 4.04 0.82
N SER A 54 1.08 5.17 0.92
CA SER A 54 -0.35 5.23 0.61
C SER A 54 -0.65 4.90 -0.84
N SER A 55 0.20 5.35 -1.78
CA SER A 55 0.05 5.04 -3.21
C SER A 55 0.14 3.54 -3.46
N ILE A 56 1.15 2.86 -2.89
CA ILE A 56 1.33 1.42 -3.09
C ILE A 56 0.19 0.61 -2.43
N VAL A 57 -0.29 1.05 -1.25
CA VAL A 57 -1.47 0.43 -0.62
C VAL A 57 -2.73 0.62 -1.46
N MET A 58 -2.91 1.77 -2.10
CA MET A 58 -4.03 1.99 -3.03
C MET A 58 -3.92 1.12 -4.28
N GLU A 59 -2.73 0.94 -4.84
CA GLU A 59 -2.51 0.00 -5.96
C GLU A 59 -2.84 -1.44 -5.56
N ALA A 60 -2.57 -1.86 -4.32
CA ALA A 60 -2.96 -3.19 -3.83
C ALA A 60 -4.47 -3.43 -3.94
N THR A 61 -5.29 -2.40 -3.80
CA THR A 61 -6.74 -2.52 -4.01
C THR A 61 -7.06 -2.86 -5.46
N GLY A 62 -6.41 -2.21 -6.42
CA GLY A 62 -6.57 -2.47 -7.84
C GLY A 62 -6.14 -3.88 -8.23
N GLU A 63 -4.99 -4.33 -7.72
CA GLU A 63 -4.40 -5.63 -8.06
C GLU A 63 -5.15 -6.82 -7.44
N PHE A 64 -5.62 -6.70 -6.20
CA PHE A 64 -6.22 -7.80 -5.46
C PHE A 64 -7.76 -7.81 -5.44
N THR A 65 -8.44 -7.05 -6.30
CA THR A 65 -9.91 -7.06 -6.43
C THR A 65 -10.37 -7.65 -7.75
N PHE A 66 -10.67 -6.81 -8.73
CA PHE A 66 -11.19 -7.23 -10.03
C PHE A 66 -10.30 -8.20 -10.80
N PRO A 67 -8.96 -8.05 -10.84
CA PRO A 67 -8.10 -9.01 -11.52
C PRO A 67 -8.24 -10.43 -10.95
N VAL A 68 -8.28 -10.55 -9.63
CA VAL A 68 -8.44 -11.84 -8.93
C VAL A 68 -9.80 -12.45 -9.22
N MET A 69 -10.88 -11.68 -9.10
CA MET A 69 -12.22 -12.14 -9.43
C MET A 69 -12.30 -12.56 -10.91
N SER A 70 -11.75 -11.77 -11.82
CA SER A 70 -11.67 -12.05 -13.27
C SER A 70 -10.94 -13.36 -13.53
N GLY A 71 -9.86 -13.62 -12.81
CA GLY A 71 -9.07 -14.85 -12.91
C GLY A 71 -9.84 -16.11 -12.57
N PHE A 72 -10.81 -16.01 -11.66
CA PHE A 72 -11.73 -17.12 -11.36
C PHE A 72 -12.96 -17.17 -12.25
N LYS A 73 -13.58 -16.01 -12.55
CA LYS A 73 -14.91 -15.94 -13.15
C LYS A 73 -14.88 -15.95 -14.69
N TRP A 74 -14.10 -15.06 -15.28
CA TRP A 74 -14.13 -14.82 -16.72
C TRP A 74 -12.94 -15.44 -17.44
N GLN A 75 -11.72 -15.12 -17.04
CA GLN A 75 -10.50 -15.62 -17.69
C GLN A 75 -10.18 -17.06 -17.31
N LYS A 76 -10.61 -17.50 -16.12
CA LYS A 76 -10.43 -18.86 -15.60
C LYS A 76 -8.97 -19.35 -15.56
N HIS A 77 -8.01 -18.42 -15.57
CA HIS A 77 -6.59 -18.78 -15.61
C HIS A 77 -6.12 -19.50 -14.32
N TYR A 78 -6.77 -19.28 -13.17
CA TYR A 78 -6.46 -20.04 -11.96
C TYR A 78 -6.89 -21.51 -12.08
N PHE A 79 -8.00 -21.80 -12.77
CA PHE A 79 -8.40 -23.19 -13.07
C PHE A 79 -7.46 -23.84 -14.08
N ALA A 80 -7.01 -23.08 -15.10
CA ALA A 80 -6.01 -23.56 -16.04
C ALA A 80 -4.67 -23.86 -15.34
N ALA A 81 -4.23 -23.01 -14.41
CA ALA A 81 -3.05 -23.25 -13.58
C ALA A 81 -3.22 -24.48 -12.68
N ALA A 82 -4.41 -24.70 -12.14
CA ALA A 82 -4.70 -25.88 -11.30
C ALA A 82 -4.74 -27.20 -12.09
N ALA A 83 -4.91 -27.13 -13.40
CA ALA A 83 -4.81 -28.31 -14.29
C ALA A 83 -3.34 -28.73 -14.58
N SER A 84 -2.36 -27.91 -14.18
CA SER A 84 -0.93 -28.24 -14.18
C SER A 84 -0.51 -28.86 -12.84
N PRO A 85 0.77 -29.30 -12.66
CA PRO A 85 1.24 -29.86 -11.38
C PRO A 85 1.29 -28.88 -10.20
N LEU A 86 0.77 -27.66 -10.37
CA LEU A 86 0.76 -26.63 -9.33
C LEU A 86 -0.31 -26.91 -8.29
N THR A 87 0.05 -26.79 -7.02
CA THR A 87 -0.91 -26.81 -5.93
C THR A 87 -1.64 -25.49 -5.81
N PRO A 88 -2.90 -25.47 -5.31
CA PRO A 88 -3.63 -24.22 -5.07
C PRO A 88 -2.88 -23.22 -4.18
N ALA A 89 -2.07 -23.73 -3.23
CA ALA A 89 -1.22 -22.90 -2.38
C ALA A 89 -0.13 -22.18 -3.20
N GLN A 90 0.53 -22.90 -4.12
CA GLN A 90 1.53 -22.32 -5.01
C GLN A 90 0.93 -21.27 -5.95
N ILE A 91 -0.30 -21.48 -6.43
CA ILE A 91 -1.01 -20.50 -7.26
C ILE A 91 -1.28 -19.21 -6.47
N ALA A 92 -1.81 -19.34 -5.23
CA ALA A 92 -2.06 -18.17 -4.37
C ALA A 92 -0.76 -17.44 -3.99
N LEU A 93 0.31 -18.17 -3.63
CA LEU A 93 1.61 -17.57 -3.31
C LEU A 93 2.27 -16.94 -4.54
N GLY A 94 2.12 -17.55 -5.71
CA GLY A 94 2.59 -16.99 -6.98
C GLY A 94 1.95 -15.64 -7.29
N GLU A 95 0.64 -15.50 -7.05
CA GLU A 95 -0.08 -14.22 -7.19
C GLU A 95 0.46 -13.15 -6.24
N VAL A 96 0.58 -13.50 -4.95
CA VAL A 96 1.14 -12.57 -3.94
C VAL A 96 2.58 -12.17 -4.28
N ALA A 97 3.41 -13.12 -4.71
CA ALA A 97 4.80 -12.85 -5.06
C ALA A 97 4.93 -11.98 -6.32
N ALA A 98 4.13 -12.25 -7.35
CA ALA A 98 4.14 -11.49 -8.60
C ALA A 98 3.69 -10.04 -8.39
N VAL A 99 2.63 -9.83 -7.61
CA VAL A 99 2.14 -8.50 -7.25
C VAL A 99 3.13 -7.80 -6.29
N GLY A 100 3.66 -8.51 -5.30
CA GLY A 100 4.66 -7.98 -4.39
C GLY A 100 5.93 -7.49 -5.10
N LEU A 101 6.40 -8.22 -6.13
CA LEU A 101 7.53 -7.79 -6.94
C LEU A 101 7.23 -6.51 -7.74
N ARG A 102 6.00 -6.34 -8.24
CA ARG A 102 5.55 -5.09 -8.88
C ARG A 102 5.56 -3.93 -7.88
N PHE A 103 5.05 -4.12 -6.67
CA PHE A 103 5.10 -3.10 -5.62
C PHE A 103 6.53 -2.70 -5.25
N ILE A 104 7.48 -3.64 -5.23
CA ILE A 104 8.89 -3.31 -5.03
C ILE A 104 9.39 -2.40 -6.16
N ALA A 105 9.13 -2.75 -7.41
CA ALA A 105 9.56 -1.94 -8.56
C ALA A 105 8.94 -0.53 -8.53
N GLU A 106 7.65 -0.41 -8.26
CA GLU A 106 6.95 0.87 -8.13
C GLU A 106 7.49 1.70 -6.96
N THR A 107 7.75 1.05 -5.82
CA THR A 107 8.34 1.71 -4.65
C THR A 107 9.74 2.25 -4.95
N VAL A 108 10.58 1.50 -5.67
CA VAL A 108 11.91 1.97 -6.08
C VAL A 108 11.80 3.22 -6.94
N ILE A 109 10.88 3.23 -7.93
CA ILE A 109 10.68 4.38 -8.80
C ILE A 109 10.22 5.61 -7.99
N PHE A 110 9.26 5.43 -7.09
CA PHE A 110 8.77 6.52 -6.24
C PHE A 110 9.84 7.00 -5.25
N TRP A 111 10.60 6.08 -4.65
CA TRP A 111 11.71 6.45 -3.76
C TRP A 111 12.80 7.26 -4.48
N LEU A 112 13.15 6.89 -5.72
CA LEU A 112 14.05 7.69 -6.54
C LEU A 112 13.49 9.10 -6.81
N ALA A 113 12.17 9.21 -7.05
CA ALA A 113 11.53 10.52 -7.17
C ALA A 113 11.64 11.32 -5.85
N LEU A 114 11.41 10.72 -4.69
CA LEU A 114 11.59 11.40 -3.39
C LEU A 114 13.03 11.90 -3.20
N LEU A 115 14.02 11.13 -3.62
CA LEU A 115 15.44 11.58 -3.60
C LEU A 115 15.65 12.80 -4.51
N LEU A 116 15.10 12.80 -5.72
CA LEU A 116 15.21 13.93 -6.66
C LEU A 116 14.53 15.20 -6.14
N PHE A 117 13.43 15.07 -5.43
CA PHE A 117 12.72 16.20 -4.80
C PHE A 117 13.33 16.65 -3.47
N GLY A 118 14.38 15.98 -2.97
CA GLY A 118 14.95 16.29 -1.66
C GLY A 118 14.04 15.96 -0.47
N ALA A 119 13.06 15.07 -0.69
CA ALA A 119 12.11 14.66 0.34
C ALA A 119 12.62 13.55 1.28
N VAL A 120 13.92 13.24 1.20
CA VAL A 120 14.59 12.21 1.98
C VAL A 120 15.86 12.77 2.61
N VAL A 121 16.00 12.58 3.91
CA VAL A 121 17.13 13.12 4.70
C VAL A 121 18.03 12.00 5.22
N SER A 122 17.45 10.84 5.54
CA SER A 122 18.16 9.74 6.17
C SER A 122 18.78 8.77 5.17
N PRO A 123 20.02 8.30 5.40
CA PRO A 123 20.64 7.26 4.57
C PRO A 123 19.93 5.90 4.67
N ALA A 124 19.13 5.67 5.72
CA ALA A 124 18.35 4.44 5.89
C ALA A 124 17.08 4.40 5.02
N SER A 125 16.79 5.44 4.24
CA SER A 125 15.57 5.60 3.45
C SER A 125 15.32 4.46 2.44
N TRP A 126 16.37 3.78 1.96
CA TRP A 126 16.23 2.63 1.07
C TRP A 126 15.38 1.50 1.67
N LEU A 127 15.28 1.42 3.02
CA LEU A 127 14.42 0.44 3.70
C LEU A 127 12.94 0.64 3.38
N VAL A 128 12.53 1.82 2.90
CA VAL A 128 11.16 2.06 2.47
C VAL A 128 10.76 1.15 1.31
N VAL A 129 11.74 0.68 0.51
CA VAL A 129 11.54 -0.28 -0.58
C VAL A 129 11.01 -1.64 -0.08
N LEU A 130 11.25 -1.96 1.19
CA LEU A 130 10.68 -3.15 1.84
C LEU A 130 9.41 -2.83 2.61
N ILE A 131 9.34 -1.66 3.24
CA ILE A 131 8.24 -1.24 4.12
C ILE A 131 6.96 -0.99 3.31
N ALA A 132 7.02 -0.27 2.21
CA ALA A 132 5.83 0.08 1.44
C ALA A 132 5.15 -1.14 0.79
N PRO A 133 5.88 -2.07 0.13
CA PRO A 133 5.29 -3.33 -0.34
C PRO A 133 4.72 -4.19 0.79
N LEU A 134 5.38 -4.23 1.95
CA LEU A 134 4.85 -4.96 3.11
C LEU A 134 3.53 -4.35 3.60
N ALA A 135 3.43 -3.02 3.67
CA ALA A 135 2.17 -2.35 4.02
C ALA A 135 1.07 -2.60 2.98
N ALA A 136 1.42 -2.59 1.70
CA ALA A 136 0.51 -2.92 0.61
C ALA A 136 0.02 -4.38 0.67
N LEU A 137 0.91 -5.32 0.96
CA LEU A 137 0.53 -6.73 1.15
C LEU A 137 -0.25 -6.95 2.44
N ALA A 138 0.02 -6.19 3.50
CA ALA A 138 -0.74 -6.28 4.76
C ALA A 138 -2.22 -5.91 4.56
N PHE A 139 -2.52 -4.99 3.65
CA PHE A 139 -3.88 -4.68 3.23
C PHE A 139 -4.37 -5.61 2.10
N GLY A 140 -3.54 -5.84 1.11
CA GLY A 140 -3.90 -6.55 -0.12
C GLY A 140 -4.09 -8.05 0.04
N ALA A 141 -3.32 -8.73 0.90
CA ALA A 141 -3.45 -10.18 1.06
C ALA A 141 -4.79 -10.62 1.70
N PRO A 142 -5.33 -9.95 2.73
CA PRO A 142 -6.72 -10.18 3.15
C PRO A 142 -7.73 -9.89 2.03
N LEU A 143 -7.50 -8.85 1.24
CA LEU A 143 -8.36 -8.48 0.12
C LEU A 143 -8.33 -9.51 -1.01
N LEU A 144 -7.16 -10.10 -1.32
CA LEU A 144 -7.01 -11.25 -2.21
C LEU A 144 -7.90 -12.43 -1.77
N ALA A 145 -7.85 -12.77 -0.48
CA ALA A 145 -8.68 -13.83 0.08
C ALA A 145 -10.17 -13.53 -0.09
N PHE A 146 -10.58 -12.28 0.20
CA PHE A 146 -11.96 -11.83 0.01
C PHE A 146 -12.38 -11.87 -1.47
N ALA A 147 -11.58 -11.30 -2.37
CA ALA A 147 -11.87 -11.28 -3.80
C ALA A 147 -11.99 -12.70 -4.40
N ALA A 148 -11.16 -13.62 -3.93
CA ALA A 148 -11.24 -15.02 -4.32
C ALA A 148 -12.54 -15.72 -3.86
N THR A 149 -13.31 -15.18 -2.92
CA THR A 149 -14.62 -15.72 -2.53
C THR A 149 -15.77 -15.22 -3.41
N GLN A 150 -15.56 -14.09 -4.11
CA GLN A 150 -16.66 -13.43 -4.82
C GLN A 150 -17.08 -14.19 -6.06
N THR A 151 -18.40 -14.33 -6.23
CA THR A 151 -19.07 -14.94 -7.39
C THR A 151 -19.91 -13.92 -8.17
N ASP A 152 -20.24 -12.80 -7.54
CA ASP A 152 -21.09 -11.74 -8.09
C ASP A 152 -20.29 -10.78 -8.99
N GLU A 153 -20.90 -9.64 -9.37
CA GLU A 153 -20.32 -8.68 -10.31
C GLU A 153 -19.33 -7.68 -9.69
N GLY A 154 -18.96 -7.86 -8.42
CA GLY A 154 -17.90 -7.09 -7.77
C GLY A 154 -18.33 -5.72 -7.26
N THR A 155 -19.64 -5.47 -7.05
CA THR A 155 -20.17 -4.24 -6.41
C THR A 155 -19.54 -4.00 -5.03
N GLN A 156 -19.18 -5.07 -4.33
CA GLN A 156 -18.49 -5.05 -3.03
C GLN A 156 -17.12 -4.35 -3.11
N PHE A 157 -16.42 -4.43 -4.25
CA PHE A 157 -15.13 -3.77 -4.43
C PHE A 157 -15.28 -2.25 -4.49
N SER A 158 -16.36 -1.76 -5.11
CA SER A 158 -16.67 -0.33 -5.11
C SER A 158 -17.01 0.17 -3.70
N PHE A 159 -17.67 -0.65 -2.88
CA PHE A 159 -17.91 -0.35 -1.48
C PHE A 159 -16.60 -0.27 -0.69
N ILE A 160 -15.71 -1.26 -0.83
CA ILE A 160 -14.40 -1.27 -0.18
C ILE A 160 -13.60 -0.03 -0.58
N GLN A 161 -13.56 0.30 -1.87
CA GLN A 161 -12.84 1.48 -2.37
C GLN A 161 -13.35 2.78 -1.73
N ARG A 162 -14.67 2.96 -1.64
CA ARG A 162 -15.26 4.23 -1.15
C ARG A 162 -15.29 4.34 0.37
N PHE A 163 -15.56 3.24 1.07
CA PHE A 163 -15.84 3.27 2.52
C PHE A 163 -14.70 2.73 3.39
N ILE A 164 -13.70 2.07 2.80
CA ILE A 164 -12.52 1.58 3.52
C ILE A 164 -11.26 2.30 3.00
N VAL A 165 -10.97 2.20 1.71
CA VAL A 165 -9.70 2.69 1.15
C VAL A 165 -9.64 4.22 1.16
N MET A 166 -10.71 4.91 0.74
CA MET A 166 -10.72 6.38 0.72
C MET A 166 -10.62 6.98 2.14
N PRO A 167 -11.42 6.56 3.14
CA PRO A 167 -11.23 7.03 4.50
C PRO A 167 -9.84 6.67 5.06
N MET A 168 -9.34 5.47 4.78
CA MET A 168 -8.00 5.08 5.18
C MET A 168 -6.93 6.01 4.58
N PHE A 169 -7.01 6.34 3.29
CA PHE A 169 -6.08 7.27 2.65
C PHE A 169 -6.10 8.68 3.26
N LEU A 170 -7.30 9.19 3.58
CA LEU A 170 -7.45 10.53 4.12
C LEU A 170 -7.07 10.61 5.62
N PHE A 171 -7.40 9.56 6.39
CA PHE A 171 -7.31 9.61 7.85
C PHE A 171 -6.19 8.73 8.44
N ALA A 172 -5.42 8.00 7.64
CA ALA A 172 -4.29 7.20 8.11
C ALA A 172 -2.99 8.01 8.31
N GLY A 173 -3.08 9.32 8.48
CA GLY A 173 -1.92 10.14 8.79
C GLY A 173 -0.99 10.43 7.61
N THR A 174 -1.43 10.25 6.37
CA THR A 174 -0.63 10.54 5.17
C THR A 174 -0.31 12.02 5.05
N PHE A 175 -1.30 12.89 5.20
CA PHE A 175 -1.21 14.34 4.96
C PHE A 175 -0.92 15.16 6.21
N PHE A 176 -1.23 14.65 7.38
CA PHE A 176 -1.06 15.31 8.68
C PHE A 176 -0.84 14.28 9.79
N PRO A 177 -0.21 14.64 10.90
CA PRO A 177 -0.04 13.73 12.02
C PRO A 177 -1.38 13.24 12.56
N LEU A 178 -1.48 11.98 12.97
CA LEU A 178 -2.70 11.40 13.53
C LEU A 178 -3.19 12.18 14.77
N THR A 179 -2.25 12.74 15.53
CA THR A 179 -2.51 13.56 16.72
C THR A 179 -3.20 14.89 16.42
N ALA A 180 -3.13 15.37 15.17
CA ALA A 180 -3.85 16.58 14.74
C ALA A 180 -5.34 16.33 14.51
N MET A 181 -5.77 15.07 14.48
CA MET A 181 -7.18 14.70 14.30
C MET A 181 -7.91 14.59 15.65
N PRO A 182 -9.25 14.84 15.65
CA PRO A 182 -10.09 14.50 16.78
C PRO A 182 -9.90 13.06 17.23
N TRP A 183 -9.86 12.81 18.53
CA TRP A 183 -9.56 11.49 19.11
C TRP A 183 -10.46 10.36 18.57
N TYR A 184 -11.72 10.67 18.27
CA TYR A 184 -12.70 9.72 17.75
C TYR A 184 -12.47 9.30 16.28
N LEU A 185 -11.54 9.95 15.55
CA LEU A 185 -11.12 9.56 14.20
C LEU A 185 -9.76 8.84 14.19
N GLN A 186 -8.97 8.97 15.25
CA GLN A 186 -7.62 8.41 15.30
C GLN A 186 -7.58 6.87 15.20
N TRP A 187 -8.65 6.21 15.63
CA TRP A 187 -8.75 4.75 15.54
C TRP A 187 -8.67 4.23 14.09
N VAL A 188 -9.12 5.03 13.10
CA VAL A 188 -9.00 4.69 11.68
C VAL A 188 -7.53 4.48 11.30
N GLY A 189 -6.65 5.35 11.80
CA GLY A 189 -5.21 5.19 11.63
C GLY A 189 -4.69 3.94 12.36
N TRP A 190 -5.00 3.79 13.65
CA TRP A 190 -4.47 2.70 14.46
C TRP A 190 -4.80 1.29 13.94
N VAL A 191 -5.94 1.11 13.28
CA VAL A 191 -6.33 -0.15 12.67
C VAL A 191 -5.76 -0.30 11.24
N SER A 192 -5.33 0.79 10.63
CA SER A 192 -4.94 0.83 9.22
C SER A 192 -3.51 0.33 8.99
N PRO A 193 -3.28 -0.68 8.16
CA PRO A 193 -1.93 -1.04 7.70
C PRO A 193 -1.20 0.12 7.03
N MET A 194 -1.93 1.01 6.37
CA MET A 194 -1.38 2.20 5.72
C MET A 194 -0.70 3.12 6.73
N TRP A 195 -1.32 3.38 7.89
CA TRP A 195 -0.72 4.20 8.95
C TRP A 195 0.56 3.56 9.51
N HIS A 196 0.52 2.26 9.82
CA HIS A 196 1.70 1.55 10.32
C HIS A 196 2.88 1.63 9.32
N GLY A 197 2.60 1.44 8.03
CA GLY A 197 3.60 1.59 6.98
C GLY A 197 4.13 3.02 6.86
N THR A 198 3.25 4.02 6.92
CA THR A 198 3.62 5.44 6.87
C THR A 198 4.51 5.85 8.04
N GLN A 199 4.22 5.38 9.27
CA GLN A 199 5.07 5.65 10.44
C GLN A 199 6.46 5.04 10.26
N LEU A 200 6.57 3.78 9.86
CA LEU A 200 7.86 3.15 9.57
C LEU A 200 8.63 3.87 8.45
N ALA A 201 7.93 4.27 7.38
CA ALA A 201 8.55 5.01 6.28
C ALA A 201 9.12 6.35 6.75
N ARG A 202 8.44 7.09 7.64
CA ARG A 202 8.93 8.33 8.24
C ARG A 202 10.16 8.11 9.09
N VAL A 203 10.17 7.06 9.92
CA VAL A 203 11.35 6.70 10.73
C VAL A 203 12.58 6.49 9.85
N VAL A 204 12.45 5.77 8.72
CA VAL A 204 13.60 5.48 7.86
C VAL A 204 13.95 6.60 6.90
N CYS A 205 12.98 7.43 6.46
CA CYS A 205 13.23 8.49 5.47
C CYS A 205 13.79 9.79 6.06
N TYR A 206 13.40 10.17 7.27
CA TYR A 206 13.92 11.39 7.91
C TYR A 206 14.25 11.26 9.40
N GLY A 207 14.19 10.06 9.94
CA GLY A 207 14.56 9.82 11.34
C GLY A 207 13.51 10.31 12.35
N MET A 208 12.20 10.21 12.02
CA MET A 208 11.13 10.55 12.95
C MET A 208 11.36 9.84 14.30
N ALA A 209 11.30 10.60 15.38
CA ALA A 209 11.43 10.05 16.73
C ALA A 209 10.27 9.09 17.02
N ASN A 210 10.59 7.81 17.18
CA ASN A 210 9.62 6.76 17.46
C ASN A 210 10.21 5.80 18.51
N PRO A 211 9.50 5.52 19.61
CA PRO A 211 9.95 4.51 20.56
C PRO A 211 10.16 3.16 19.87
N TRP A 212 11.26 2.48 20.20
CA TRP A 212 11.62 1.21 19.57
C TRP A 212 10.52 0.15 19.66
N TRP A 213 9.81 0.09 20.79
CA TRP A 213 8.69 -0.85 20.98
C TRP A 213 7.53 -0.57 20.01
N LEU A 214 7.27 0.70 19.69
CA LEU A 214 6.22 1.08 18.75
C LEU A 214 6.62 0.71 17.30
N THR A 215 7.89 0.82 16.96
CA THR A 215 8.44 0.33 15.68
C THR A 215 8.21 -1.18 15.55
N VAL A 216 8.43 -1.93 16.61
CA VAL A 216 8.15 -3.38 16.64
C VAL A 216 6.64 -3.66 16.47
N VAL A 217 5.78 -2.88 17.14
CA VAL A 217 4.32 -3.01 16.97
C VAL A 217 3.89 -2.75 15.53
N HIS A 218 4.38 -1.67 14.90
CA HIS A 218 4.07 -1.39 13.50
C HIS A 218 4.46 -2.55 12.58
N LEU A 219 5.68 -3.07 12.76
CA LEU A 219 6.17 -4.20 11.96
C LEU A 219 5.35 -5.48 12.23
N ALA A 220 5.04 -5.77 13.48
CA ALA A 220 4.25 -6.94 13.87
C ALA A 220 2.84 -6.91 13.28
N VAL A 221 2.18 -5.74 13.26
CA VAL A 221 0.87 -5.57 12.62
C VAL A 221 0.96 -5.84 11.11
N LEU A 222 1.94 -5.26 10.42
CA LEU A 222 2.10 -5.45 8.98
C LEU A 222 2.39 -6.92 8.63
N VAL A 223 3.32 -7.55 9.32
CA VAL A 223 3.67 -8.97 9.12
C VAL A 223 2.49 -9.87 9.48
N GLY A 224 1.81 -9.60 10.60
CA GLY A 224 0.65 -10.37 11.04
C GLY A 224 -0.53 -10.31 10.06
N CYS A 225 -0.87 -9.11 9.57
CA CYS A 225 -1.91 -8.92 8.56
C CYS A 225 -1.55 -9.61 7.23
N THR A 226 -0.29 -9.47 6.79
CA THR A 226 0.19 -10.15 5.58
C THR A 226 0.11 -11.68 5.72
N ALA A 227 0.66 -12.23 6.79
CA ALA A 227 0.68 -13.67 7.03
C ALA A 227 -0.74 -14.25 7.17
N GLY A 228 -1.61 -13.57 7.94
CA GLY A 228 -3.02 -13.95 8.09
C GLY A 228 -3.79 -13.88 6.78
N GLY A 229 -3.58 -12.83 5.99
CA GLY A 229 -4.18 -12.66 4.68
C GLY A 229 -3.73 -13.73 3.68
N VAL A 230 -2.44 -14.00 3.61
CA VAL A 230 -1.87 -15.07 2.74
C VAL A 230 -2.42 -16.43 3.15
N TRP A 231 -2.45 -16.74 4.44
CA TRP A 231 -3.04 -17.99 4.94
C TRP A 231 -4.52 -18.13 4.56
N ALA A 232 -5.30 -17.06 4.71
CA ALA A 232 -6.70 -17.04 4.28
C ALA A 232 -6.84 -17.23 2.77
N ALA A 233 -6.02 -16.56 1.96
CA ALA A 233 -5.98 -16.70 0.51
C ALA A 233 -5.69 -18.14 0.09
N ILE A 234 -4.67 -18.78 0.67
CA ILE A 234 -4.34 -20.19 0.40
C ILE A 234 -5.54 -21.10 0.69
N ARG A 235 -6.23 -20.88 1.81
CA ARG A 235 -7.42 -21.67 2.16
C ARG A 235 -8.57 -21.50 1.17
N VAL A 236 -8.83 -20.26 0.75
CA VAL A 236 -9.89 -19.96 -0.22
C VAL A 236 -9.56 -20.56 -1.59
N PHE A 237 -8.34 -20.36 -2.09
CA PHE A 237 -7.88 -20.95 -3.35
C PHE A 237 -7.97 -22.49 -3.31
N THR A 238 -7.55 -23.11 -2.20
CA THR A 238 -7.65 -24.57 -2.04
C THR A 238 -9.08 -25.06 -2.10
N ARG A 239 -10.02 -24.37 -1.43
CA ARG A 239 -11.43 -24.74 -1.46
C ARG A 239 -12.07 -24.53 -2.84
N ARG A 240 -11.68 -23.49 -3.56
CA ARG A 240 -12.29 -23.12 -4.84
C ARG A 240 -11.74 -23.90 -6.03
N LEU A 241 -10.46 -24.26 -6.02
CA LEU A 241 -9.79 -25.00 -7.09
C LEU A 241 -9.88 -26.52 -6.95
N ARG A 242 -10.25 -27.04 -5.76
CA ARG A 242 -10.48 -28.48 -5.54
C ARG A 242 -11.91 -28.92 -5.84
N ARG A 243 -12.82 -28.00 -6.13
CA ARG A 243 -14.20 -28.27 -6.57
C ARG A 243 -14.25 -28.36 -8.08
#